data_33bf358ef110ec302672276f9b144df3
#
_entry.id   33bf358ef110ec302672276f9b144df3
#
_cell.length_a   1.000
_cell.length_b   1.000
_cell.length_c   1.000
_cell.angle_alpha   90.00
_cell.angle_beta   90.00
_cell.angle_gamma   90.00
#
_symmetry.space_group_name_H-M   'P 1'
#
loop_
_entity.id
_entity.type
_entity.pdbx_description
1 polymer ?
#
loop_
_entity_poly.entity_id
_entity_poly.type
_entity_poly.pdbx_seq_one_letter_code
_entity_poly.pdbx_strand_id
1 'polypeptide(L)'
;MSDRWFCWPAAAGMAALLAAALPLTAWAQASGPRQSPGMQQPQLRDDEQIMPSQIVPPPPLPAKPKAAAKPAPPKPVPAAADPETDNPPAAKPAAPPKPAEPARAVACSSGAFGRNSDHLRLAQAYGVHNVDFTEVSGDDGSTLMASVLFPKDAKRRLEVLWDDDTQRSGIRLIVIAGQSTWTAQKGVHLGLPLAALEKMNGKPFKLMGFEKGGMAIVSDWNGGALGLLTDGCKMGVQFKPDPKAPAGALEAASSDKEFASNDPAMRAAKPTVGEIIVAY
;
A
#
# COMPACT_ATOMS: atom_id res chain seq x y z
N MET A 1 21.80 59.09 5.84
CA MET A 1 21.55 59.44 4.43
C MET A 1 20.93 58.22 3.83
N SER A 2 19.75 58.13 3.61
CA SER A 2 18.55 58.71 3.13
C SER A 2 17.52 57.60 3.08
N ASP A 3 16.51 57.84 3.82
CA ASP A 3 15.17 57.20 3.79
C ASP A 3 14.59 57.09 2.39
N ARG A 4 13.78 56.02 2.14
CA ARG A 4 12.58 56.11 1.31
C ARG A 4 11.57 55.05 1.71
N TRP A 5 10.64 55.48 2.50
CA TRP A 5 9.33 54.89 2.73
C TRP A 5 8.49 54.95 1.46
N PHE A 6 7.83 53.87 1.12
CA PHE A 6 6.71 53.87 0.17
C PHE A 6 5.44 53.41 0.90
N CYS A 7 4.61 54.43 1.23
CA CYS A 7 3.23 54.27 1.58
C CYS A 7 2.40 53.97 0.32
N TRP A 8 1.50 53.02 0.38
CA TRP A 8 0.44 52.84 -0.59
C TRP A 8 -0.91 53.03 0.09
N PRO A 9 -1.83 53.82 -0.52
CA PRO A 9 -3.06 54.26 0.14
C PRO A 9 -4.16 53.21 0.04
N ALA A 10 -4.96 53.16 1.11
CA ALA A 10 -6.24 52.47 1.18
C ALA A 10 -7.25 53.13 0.21
N ALA A 11 -7.82 52.35 -0.71
CA ALA A 11 -9.01 52.74 -1.46
C ALA A 11 -10.22 52.00 -0.89
N ALA A 12 -11.02 52.76 -0.11
CA ALA A 12 -12.36 52.37 0.26
C ALA A 12 -13.29 52.50 -0.97
N GLY A 13 -13.87 51.39 -1.39
CA GLY A 13 -14.90 51.33 -2.42
C GLY A 13 -16.18 50.77 -1.84
N MET A 14 -17.10 51.66 -1.42
CA MET A 14 -18.52 51.34 -1.23
C MET A 14 -19.13 50.95 -2.58
N ALA A 15 -19.76 49.79 -2.64
CA ALA A 15 -20.66 49.44 -3.74
C ALA A 15 -21.97 48.89 -3.20
N ALA A 16 -23.00 49.55 -3.61
CA ALA A 16 -24.39 49.51 -3.19
C ALA A 16 -25.07 48.15 -3.39
N LEU A 17 -25.92 47.82 -2.43
CA LEU A 17 -26.99 46.81 -2.47
C LEU A 17 -28.03 47.21 -3.55
N LEU A 18 -28.18 46.41 -4.59
CA LEU A 18 -29.36 46.37 -5.45
C LEU A 18 -30.06 45.04 -5.22
N ALA A 19 -31.11 45.07 -4.44
CA ALA A 19 -32.09 44.02 -4.29
C ALA A 19 -32.96 43.97 -5.55
N ALA A 20 -32.79 42.99 -6.40
CA ALA A 20 -33.72 42.66 -7.48
C ALA A 20 -34.65 41.54 -7.01
N ALA A 21 -35.87 41.90 -6.67
CA ALA A 21 -36.98 40.98 -6.46
C ALA A 21 -37.42 40.40 -7.79
N LEU A 22 -37.33 39.09 -7.94
CA LEU A 22 -37.94 38.34 -9.06
C LEU A 22 -39.21 37.63 -8.57
N PRO A 23 -40.29 37.63 -9.37
CA PRO A 23 -41.58 37.10 -8.94
C PRO A 23 -41.58 35.55 -8.97
N LEU A 24 -42.17 35.00 -7.92
CA LEU A 24 -42.62 33.62 -7.82
C LEU A 24 -43.68 33.31 -8.89
N THR A 25 -43.34 32.67 -9.99
CA THR A 25 -44.32 31.99 -10.82
C THR A 25 -44.49 30.56 -10.30
N ALA A 26 -45.64 30.35 -9.69
CA ALA A 26 -46.20 29.06 -9.33
C ALA A 26 -46.42 28.23 -10.60
N TRP A 27 -45.76 27.08 -10.70
CA TRP A 27 -46.15 26.02 -11.61
C TRP A 27 -46.85 24.95 -10.79
N ALA A 28 -48.18 25.01 -10.84
CA ALA A 28 -49.04 23.96 -10.32
C ALA A 28 -49.05 22.76 -11.26
N GLN A 29 -48.85 21.59 -10.69
CA GLN A 29 -49.49 20.32 -10.93
C GLN A 29 -49.73 19.85 -12.40
N ALA A 30 -49.06 18.76 -12.72
CA ALA A 30 -49.65 17.67 -13.49
C ALA A 30 -49.18 16.35 -12.97
N SER A 31 -49.91 15.84 -11.97
CA SER A 31 -49.81 14.46 -11.52
C SER A 31 -50.55 13.57 -12.52
N GLY A 32 -49.87 12.86 -13.37
CA GLY A 32 -50.40 11.77 -14.17
C GLY A 32 -49.51 10.56 -13.97
N PRO A 33 -50.03 9.39 -13.55
CA PRO A 33 -49.23 8.19 -13.47
C PRO A 33 -48.92 7.70 -14.89
N ARG A 34 -47.66 7.82 -15.28
CA ARG A 34 -47.17 7.14 -16.50
C ARG A 34 -47.09 5.64 -16.18
N GLN A 35 -48.04 4.90 -16.74
CA GLN A 35 -47.95 3.46 -16.83
C GLN A 35 -46.70 3.11 -17.69
N SER A 36 -45.75 2.42 -17.03
CA SER A 36 -44.64 1.80 -17.74
C SER A 36 -45.17 0.64 -18.61
N PRO A 37 -44.70 0.46 -19.84
CA PRO A 37 -45.03 -0.71 -20.62
C PRO A 37 -44.51 -1.96 -19.93
N GLY A 38 -45.38 -2.97 -19.78
CA GLY A 38 -45.07 -4.19 -19.08
C GLY A 38 -43.83 -4.88 -19.60
N MET A 39 -42.84 -5.08 -18.71
CA MET A 39 -41.89 -6.15 -18.88
C MET A 39 -42.62 -7.46 -18.67
N GLN A 40 -42.83 -8.20 -19.75
CA GLN A 40 -43.24 -9.59 -19.73
C GLN A 40 -42.12 -10.35 -19.00
N GLN A 41 -42.42 -10.85 -17.83
CA GLN A 41 -41.60 -11.86 -17.17
C GLN A 41 -41.60 -13.11 -18.06
N PRO A 42 -40.42 -13.70 -18.34
CA PRO A 42 -40.37 -15.01 -18.94
C PRO A 42 -41.03 -16.01 -17.98
N GLN A 43 -42.12 -16.63 -18.41
CA GLN A 43 -42.73 -17.78 -17.69
C GLN A 43 -41.65 -18.88 -17.66
N LEU A 44 -41.25 -19.23 -16.46
CA LEU A 44 -40.52 -20.47 -16.19
C LEU A 44 -41.43 -21.64 -16.64
N ARG A 45 -40.97 -22.36 -17.62
CA ARG A 45 -41.54 -23.66 -17.98
C ARG A 45 -41.16 -24.62 -16.85
N ASP A 46 -42.16 -24.99 -16.07
CA ASP A 46 -42.13 -26.17 -15.20
C ASP A 46 -42.22 -27.40 -16.09
N ASP A 47 -41.11 -27.92 -16.55
CA ASP A 47 -40.95 -29.26 -17.09
C ASP A 47 -39.48 -29.48 -17.49
N GLU A 48 -38.61 -29.53 -16.49
CA GLU A 48 -37.32 -30.18 -16.65
C GLU A 48 -37.12 -31.11 -15.46
N GLN A 49 -37.54 -32.36 -15.69
CA GLN A 49 -37.28 -33.47 -14.79
C GLN A 49 -35.78 -33.57 -14.53
N ILE A 50 -35.34 -33.15 -13.34
CA ILE A 50 -34.00 -33.39 -12.85
C ILE A 50 -33.85 -34.89 -12.64
N MET A 51 -33.21 -35.55 -13.58
CA MET A 51 -32.72 -36.92 -13.35
C MET A 51 -31.70 -36.90 -12.21
N PRO A 52 -31.78 -37.80 -11.24
CA PRO A 52 -30.79 -37.87 -10.19
C PRO A 52 -29.43 -38.25 -10.81
N SER A 53 -28.50 -37.35 -10.71
CA SER A 53 -27.10 -37.60 -11.09
C SER A 53 -26.58 -38.80 -10.29
N GLN A 54 -26.22 -39.85 -10.98
CA GLN A 54 -25.54 -40.99 -10.41
C GLN A 54 -24.22 -40.50 -9.84
N ILE A 55 -24.10 -40.56 -8.53
CA ILE A 55 -22.83 -40.34 -7.82
C ILE A 55 -21.92 -41.50 -8.16
N VAL A 56 -20.99 -41.28 -9.11
CA VAL A 56 -19.91 -42.22 -9.37
C VAL A 56 -18.89 -42.06 -8.24
N PRO A 57 -18.62 -43.10 -7.44
CA PRO A 57 -17.63 -43.02 -6.39
C PRO A 57 -16.21 -42.81 -7.02
N PRO A 58 -15.36 -41.97 -6.41
CA PRO A 58 -14.01 -41.74 -6.93
C PRO A 58 -13.19 -43.03 -6.89
N PRO A 59 -12.27 -43.23 -7.85
CA PRO A 59 -11.40 -44.39 -7.89
C PRO A 59 -10.49 -44.45 -6.65
N PRO A 60 -10.15 -45.64 -6.14
CA PRO A 60 -9.31 -45.78 -4.97
C PRO A 60 -7.87 -45.25 -5.26
N LEU A 61 -7.36 -44.45 -4.30
CA LEU A 61 -6.01 -43.93 -4.31
C LEU A 61 -4.98 -45.06 -4.36
N PRO A 62 -3.91 -44.95 -5.15
CA PRO A 62 -2.83 -45.95 -5.18
C PRO A 62 -2.15 -46.02 -3.82
N ALA A 63 -1.94 -47.27 -3.35
CA ALA A 63 -1.30 -47.58 -2.08
C ALA A 63 0.13 -47.01 -2.03
N LYS A 64 0.46 -46.32 -0.92
CA LYS A 64 1.81 -45.84 -0.61
C LYS A 64 2.82 -46.98 -0.69
N PRO A 65 3.98 -46.82 -1.36
CA PRO A 65 5.07 -47.78 -1.27
C PRO A 65 5.59 -47.88 0.16
N LYS A 66 5.71 -49.07 0.65
CA LYS A 66 6.28 -49.43 1.95
C LYS A 66 7.77 -49.01 1.96
N ALA A 67 8.12 -48.11 2.88
CA ALA A 67 9.49 -47.65 3.09
C ALA A 67 10.41 -48.85 3.37
N ALA A 68 11.44 -49.03 2.55
CA ALA A 68 12.50 -50.00 2.79
C ALA A 68 13.36 -49.56 3.97
N ALA A 69 13.63 -50.50 4.84
CA ALA A 69 14.42 -50.29 6.07
C ALA A 69 15.86 -49.85 5.74
N LYS A 70 16.30 -48.77 6.39
CA LYS A 70 17.66 -48.23 6.32
C LYS A 70 18.61 -49.16 7.09
N PRO A 71 19.76 -49.58 6.54
CA PRO A 71 20.74 -50.38 7.26
C PRO A 71 21.34 -49.59 8.44
N ALA A 72 21.59 -50.29 9.55
CA ALA A 72 22.19 -49.75 10.76
C ALA A 72 23.67 -49.37 10.53
N PRO A 73 24.20 -48.31 11.17
CA PRO A 73 25.60 -47.94 11.09
C PRO A 73 26.49 -48.91 11.88
N PRO A 74 27.76 -49.20 11.45
CA PRO A 74 28.69 -50.06 12.15
C PRO A 74 29.19 -49.43 13.45
N LYS A 75 29.42 -50.28 14.45
CA LYS A 75 29.99 -49.95 15.77
C LYS A 75 31.40 -49.39 15.64
N PRO A 76 31.80 -48.41 16.46
CA PRO A 76 33.15 -47.91 16.48
C PRO A 76 34.09 -48.87 17.22
N VAL A 77 35.26 -49.06 16.61
CA VAL A 77 36.41 -49.77 17.20
C VAL A 77 37.18 -48.79 18.06
N PRO A 78 37.70 -49.19 19.24
CA PRO A 78 38.48 -48.28 20.11
C PRO A 78 39.88 -48.08 19.50
N ALA A 79 40.23 -46.86 19.16
CA ALA A 79 41.58 -46.47 18.80
C ALA A 79 42.31 -45.86 20.03
N ALA A 80 43.56 -46.23 20.16
CA ALA A 80 44.50 -45.93 21.20
C ALA A 80 44.74 -44.41 21.40
N ALA A 81 45.01 -44.04 22.66
CA ALA A 81 45.45 -42.72 23.05
C ALA A 81 46.85 -42.42 22.50
N ASP A 82 47.02 -41.16 22.03
CA ASP A 82 48.31 -40.47 21.94
C ASP A 82 48.12 -38.94 22.04
N PRO A 83 49.18 -38.15 22.37
CA PRO A 83 49.13 -37.19 23.45
C PRO A 83 48.73 -35.78 23.05
N GLU A 84 48.37 -35.01 24.08
CA GLU A 84 48.04 -33.59 24.09
C GLU A 84 49.00 -32.75 23.23
N THR A 85 48.43 -32.10 22.21
CA THR A 85 49.02 -30.90 21.64
C THR A 85 48.00 -29.79 21.84
N ASP A 86 48.35 -28.92 22.75
CA ASP A 86 47.64 -27.67 23.12
C ASP A 86 47.57 -26.76 21.91
N ASN A 87 46.45 -26.81 21.16
CA ASN A 87 46.16 -25.92 20.07
C ASN A 87 44.90 -25.14 20.42
N PRO A 88 44.92 -23.78 20.45
CA PRO A 88 43.73 -23.01 20.74
C PRO A 88 42.65 -23.31 19.68
N PRO A 89 41.35 -23.33 20.08
CA PRO A 89 40.26 -23.68 19.16
C PRO A 89 40.23 -22.70 17.98
N ALA A 90 40.48 -23.24 16.79
CA ALA A 90 40.35 -22.51 15.53
C ALA A 90 38.94 -21.95 15.46
N ALA A 91 38.85 -20.61 15.34
CA ALA A 91 37.60 -19.93 15.12
C ALA A 91 36.90 -20.54 13.90
N LYS A 92 35.67 -21.03 14.11
CA LYS A 92 34.81 -21.58 13.07
C LYS A 92 34.71 -20.55 11.94
N PRO A 93 35.03 -20.87 10.67
CA PRO A 93 34.92 -19.92 9.61
C PRO A 93 33.50 -19.37 9.57
N ALA A 94 33.34 -18.04 9.59
CA ALA A 94 32.06 -17.39 9.43
C ALA A 94 31.47 -17.84 8.09
N ALA A 95 30.23 -18.32 8.10
CA ALA A 95 29.52 -18.68 6.89
C ALA A 95 29.58 -17.50 5.91
N PRO A 96 29.79 -17.74 4.60
CA PRO A 96 29.83 -16.65 3.64
C PRO A 96 28.53 -15.87 3.71
N PRO A 97 28.56 -14.52 3.61
CA PRO A 97 27.37 -13.71 3.65
C PRO A 97 26.42 -14.18 2.56
N LYS A 98 25.18 -14.47 2.95
CA LYS A 98 24.10 -14.85 2.02
C LYS A 98 24.01 -13.75 0.96
N PRO A 99 23.98 -14.06 -0.36
CA PRO A 99 23.85 -13.05 -1.39
C PRO A 99 22.70 -12.11 -1.05
N ALA A 100 22.94 -10.81 -1.09
CA ALA A 100 21.89 -9.82 -0.85
C ALA A 100 20.78 -10.06 -1.88
N GLU A 101 19.56 -10.28 -1.42
CA GLU A 101 18.40 -10.36 -2.33
C GLU A 101 18.34 -9.06 -3.16
N PRO A 102 18.01 -9.15 -4.47
CA PRO A 102 17.92 -7.95 -5.30
C PRO A 102 16.95 -6.96 -4.68
N ALA A 103 17.34 -5.68 -4.71
CA ALA A 103 16.52 -4.60 -4.17
C ALA A 103 15.14 -4.62 -4.82
N ARG A 104 14.10 -4.72 -3.99
CA ARG A 104 12.71 -4.72 -4.44
C ARG A 104 12.26 -3.27 -4.57
N ALA A 105 12.38 -2.71 -5.77
CA ALA A 105 11.98 -1.34 -6.05
C ALA A 105 10.75 -1.31 -6.96
N VAL A 106 9.79 -0.48 -6.61
CA VAL A 106 8.65 -0.13 -7.47
C VAL A 106 9.08 1.02 -8.38
N ALA A 107 9.16 0.74 -9.69
CA ALA A 107 9.45 1.74 -10.72
C ALA A 107 8.20 1.96 -11.57
N CYS A 108 7.77 3.21 -11.71
CA CYS A 108 6.54 3.56 -12.43
C CYS A 108 6.67 3.48 -13.96
N SER A 109 7.89 3.57 -14.49
CA SER A 109 8.11 3.84 -15.91
C SER A 109 7.98 2.63 -16.81
N SER A 110 8.21 1.43 -16.30
CA SER A 110 8.33 0.26 -17.16
C SER A 110 8.25 -1.05 -16.38
N GLY A 111 8.22 -2.15 -17.12
CA GLY A 111 8.21 -3.48 -16.56
C GLY A 111 6.86 -3.87 -15.96
N ALA A 112 6.90 -4.68 -14.92
CA ALA A 112 5.71 -5.24 -14.28
C ALA A 112 4.87 -4.17 -13.53
N PHE A 113 5.47 -3.04 -13.19
CA PHE A 113 4.81 -1.91 -12.50
C PHE A 113 4.54 -0.71 -13.40
N GLY A 114 4.62 -0.83 -14.72
CA GLY A 114 4.19 0.23 -15.63
C GLY A 114 2.67 0.43 -15.61
N ARG A 115 2.18 1.66 -15.81
CA ARG A 115 0.74 1.99 -15.78
C ARG A 115 -0.15 1.01 -16.55
N ASN A 116 0.27 0.59 -17.74
CA ASN A 116 -0.48 -0.32 -18.60
C ASN A 116 -0.21 -1.81 -18.31
N SER A 117 0.28 -2.13 -17.12
CA SER A 117 0.50 -3.52 -16.69
C SER A 117 -0.82 -4.20 -16.33
N ASP A 118 -0.76 -5.51 -16.22
CA ASP A 118 -1.88 -6.36 -15.84
C ASP A 118 -1.43 -7.47 -14.86
N HIS A 119 -2.41 -8.18 -14.29
CA HIS A 119 -2.17 -9.29 -13.36
C HIS A 119 -1.28 -10.38 -13.95
N LEU A 120 -1.47 -10.69 -15.24
CA LEU A 120 -0.69 -11.75 -15.90
C LEU A 120 0.78 -11.35 -16.01
N ARG A 121 1.05 -10.09 -16.32
CA ARG A 121 2.42 -9.56 -16.37
C ARG A 121 3.10 -9.59 -15.00
N LEU A 122 2.36 -9.29 -13.92
CA LEU A 122 2.88 -9.48 -12.56
C LEU A 122 3.20 -10.96 -12.28
N ALA A 123 2.28 -11.86 -12.63
CA ALA A 123 2.48 -13.29 -12.45
C ALA A 123 3.66 -13.85 -13.27
N GLN A 124 3.88 -13.34 -14.48
CA GLN A 124 5.05 -13.69 -15.30
C GLN A 124 6.36 -13.19 -14.69
N ALA A 125 6.36 -11.98 -14.13
CA ALA A 125 7.56 -11.37 -13.55
C ALA A 125 7.96 -11.97 -12.20
N TYR A 126 6.98 -12.33 -11.37
CA TYR A 126 7.20 -12.76 -9.98
C TYR A 126 6.87 -14.23 -9.73
N GLY A 127 6.31 -14.92 -10.72
CA GLY A 127 5.87 -16.31 -10.65
C GLY A 127 4.41 -16.44 -10.25
N VAL A 128 3.67 -17.28 -10.97
CA VAL A 128 2.20 -17.45 -10.82
C VAL A 128 1.78 -17.87 -9.39
N HIS A 129 2.62 -18.58 -8.66
CA HIS A 129 2.36 -19.00 -7.29
C HIS A 129 2.64 -17.91 -6.23
N ASN A 130 3.18 -16.80 -6.66
CA ASN A 130 3.53 -15.66 -5.82
C ASN A 130 2.61 -14.46 -6.02
N VAL A 131 1.59 -14.56 -6.86
CA VAL A 131 0.66 -13.48 -7.16
C VAL A 131 -0.76 -14.02 -7.09
N ASP A 132 -1.50 -13.58 -6.08
CA ASP A 132 -2.91 -13.93 -5.88
C ASP A 132 -3.79 -12.71 -6.16
N PHE A 133 -4.99 -12.91 -6.72
CA PHE A 133 -6.01 -11.88 -6.81
C PHE A 133 -7.02 -12.09 -5.70
N THR A 134 -7.06 -11.20 -4.73
CA THR A 134 -7.82 -11.38 -3.49
C THR A 134 -8.27 -10.05 -2.89
N GLU A 135 -9.13 -10.13 -1.91
CA GLU A 135 -9.59 -8.99 -1.12
C GLU A 135 -8.47 -8.44 -0.23
N VAL A 136 -8.38 -7.11 -0.18
CA VAL A 136 -7.52 -6.33 0.73
C VAL A 136 -8.36 -5.27 1.42
N SER A 137 -7.91 -4.79 2.57
CA SER A 137 -8.59 -3.71 3.30
C SER A 137 -8.21 -2.35 2.73
N GLY A 138 -9.18 -1.51 2.44
CA GLY A 138 -8.98 -0.09 2.17
C GLY A 138 -8.82 0.72 3.47
N ASP A 139 -8.29 1.93 3.37
CA ASP A 139 -8.04 2.84 4.51
C ASP A 139 -9.33 3.26 5.24
N ASP A 140 -10.44 3.29 4.52
CA ASP A 140 -11.77 3.62 5.04
C ASP A 140 -12.52 2.41 5.64
N GLY A 141 -11.87 1.25 5.72
CA GLY A 141 -12.45 -0.01 6.15
C GLY A 141 -13.25 -0.72 5.06
N SER A 142 -13.24 -0.24 3.83
CA SER A 142 -13.81 -0.94 2.68
C SER A 142 -12.98 -2.17 2.31
N THR A 143 -13.58 -3.05 1.53
CA THR A 143 -12.88 -4.19 0.92
C THR A 143 -12.67 -3.91 -0.56
N LEU A 144 -11.44 -4.05 -1.01
CA LEU A 144 -11.02 -3.82 -2.39
C LEU A 144 -10.41 -5.11 -2.96
N MET A 145 -10.54 -5.29 -4.28
CA MET A 145 -9.85 -6.39 -4.97
C MET A 145 -8.47 -5.93 -5.43
N ALA A 146 -7.44 -6.73 -5.17
CA ALA A 146 -6.07 -6.42 -5.54
C ALA A 146 -5.29 -7.66 -6.00
N SER A 147 -4.28 -7.45 -6.82
CA SER A 147 -3.23 -8.45 -7.02
C SER A 147 -2.21 -8.31 -5.91
N VAL A 148 -2.10 -9.33 -5.08
CA VAL A 148 -1.17 -9.36 -3.94
C VAL A 148 0.03 -10.20 -4.31
N LEU A 149 1.20 -9.55 -4.37
CA LEU A 149 2.46 -10.24 -4.55
C LEU A 149 2.92 -10.82 -3.22
N PHE A 150 3.40 -12.05 -3.25
CA PHE A 150 3.90 -12.78 -2.08
C PHE A 150 2.96 -12.76 -0.87
N PRO A 151 1.70 -13.18 -1.00
CA PRO A 151 0.68 -13.04 0.05
C PRO A 151 1.04 -13.74 1.36
N LYS A 152 1.90 -14.78 1.29
CA LYS A 152 2.36 -15.57 2.46
C LYS A 152 3.66 -15.08 3.08
N ASP A 153 4.27 -14.02 2.53
CA ASP A 153 5.54 -13.47 3.03
C ASP A 153 5.36 -11.98 3.34
N ALA A 154 5.17 -11.66 4.61
CA ALA A 154 4.92 -10.29 5.06
C ALA A 154 6.04 -9.29 4.67
N LYS A 155 7.28 -9.75 4.49
CA LYS A 155 8.40 -8.91 4.08
C LYS A 155 8.45 -8.66 2.57
N ARG A 156 7.80 -9.51 1.79
CA ARG A 156 7.73 -9.38 0.33
C ARG A 156 6.35 -8.96 -0.16
N ARG A 157 5.37 -8.83 0.74
CA ARG A 157 4.01 -8.47 0.37
C ARG A 157 3.98 -7.09 -0.30
N LEU A 158 3.25 -7.02 -1.42
CA LEU A 158 2.96 -5.79 -2.17
C LEU A 158 1.55 -5.93 -2.74
N GLU A 159 0.77 -4.87 -2.72
CA GLU A 159 -0.60 -4.87 -3.22
C GLU A 159 -0.70 -3.97 -4.44
N VAL A 160 -1.38 -4.44 -5.48
CA VAL A 160 -1.58 -3.72 -6.75
C VAL A 160 -3.06 -3.67 -7.06
N LEU A 161 -3.62 -2.46 -7.06
CA LEU A 161 -5.01 -2.18 -7.40
C LEU A 161 -5.11 -1.71 -8.85
N TRP A 162 -6.20 -2.06 -9.50
CA TRP A 162 -6.39 -1.87 -10.93
C TRP A 162 -7.39 -0.77 -11.25
N ASP A 163 -7.26 -0.14 -12.41
CA ASP A 163 -8.31 0.73 -12.97
C ASP A 163 -9.51 -0.12 -13.44
N ASP A 164 -9.23 -1.30 -14.00
CA ASP A 164 -10.23 -2.29 -14.38
C ASP A 164 -10.02 -3.59 -13.57
N ASP A 165 -10.82 -3.76 -12.52
CA ASP A 165 -10.76 -4.94 -11.65
C ASP A 165 -11.21 -6.23 -12.36
N THR A 166 -12.06 -6.14 -13.37
CA THR A 166 -12.56 -7.29 -14.13
C THR A 166 -11.46 -7.85 -15.04
N GLN A 167 -10.81 -6.95 -15.79
CA GLN A 167 -9.69 -7.29 -16.67
C GLN A 167 -8.37 -7.40 -15.89
N ARG A 168 -8.34 -6.90 -14.64
CA ARG A 168 -7.14 -6.82 -13.78
C ARG A 168 -6.00 -6.11 -14.49
N SER A 169 -6.30 -4.95 -15.06
CA SER A 169 -5.39 -4.20 -15.93
C SER A 169 -5.45 -2.70 -15.66
N GLY A 170 -4.37 -2.00 -16.07
CA GLY A 170 -4.19 -0.59 -15.75
C GLY A 170 -3.92 -0.40 -14.26
N ILE A 171 -2.67 -0.22 -13.86
CA ILE A 171 -2.36 -0.01 -12.44
C ILE A 171 -2.90 1.36 -12.02
N ARG A 172 -3.79 1.35 -11.02
CA ARG A 172 -4.29 2.54 -10.34
C ARG A 172 -3.42 2.91 -9.16
N LEU A 173 -3.17 1.95 -8.27
CA LEU A 173 -2.38 2.15 -7.05
C LEU A 173 -1.48 0.94 -6.80
N ILE A 174 -0.32 1.21 -6.22
CA ILE A 174 0.53 0.19 -5.58
C ILE A 174 0.71 0.58 -4.13
N VAL A 175 0.43 -0.35 -3.20
CA VAL A 175 0.49 -0.10 -1.76
C VAL A 175 1.64 -0.92 -1.16
N ILE A 176 2.52 -0.23 -0.44
CA ILE A 176 3.61 -0.81 0.35
C ILE A 176 3.28 -0.56 1.82
N ALA A 177 2.87 -1.60 2.55
CA ALA A 177 2.42 -1.50 3.92
C ALA A 177 2.92 -2.65 4.81
N GLY A 178 2.64 -2.61 6.09
CA GLY A 178 2.91 -3.67 7.05
C GLY A 178 4.41 -3.86 7.35
N GLN A 179 4.94 -5.01 7.01
CA GLN A 179 6.37 -5.37 7.17
C GLN A 179 7.12 -5.42 5.84
N SER A 180 6.53 -4.91 4.78
CA SER A 180 7.09 -4.95 3.44
C SER A 180 8.48 -4.30 3.38
N THR A 181 9.39 -4.91 2.65
CA THR A 181 10.74 -4.38 2.38
C THR A 181 10.87 -3.79 0.98
N TRP A 182 9.75 -3.63 0.28
CA TRP A 182 9.73 -2.90 -0.98
C TRP A 182 10.08 -1.43 -0.79
N THR A 183 10.69 -0.88 -1.79
CA THR A 183 11.03 0.55 -1.83
C THR A 183 10.28 1.21 -2.98
N ALA A 184 9.79 2.42 -2.76
CA ALA A 184 9.31 3.29 -3.83
C ALA A 184 10.49 4.02 -4.51
N GLN A 185 10.18 4.82 -5.51
CA GLN A 185 11.17 5.64 -6.19
C GLN A 185 12.00 6.47 -5.20
N LYS A 186 13.23 6.78 -5.58
CA LYS A 186 14.22 7.49 -4.75
C LYS A 186 14.59 6.78 -3.45
N GLY A 187 14.24 5.49 -3.30
CA GLY A 187 14.59 4.70 -2.13
C GLY A 187 13.71 4.95 -0.90
N VAL A 188 12.53 5.54 -1.07
CA VAL A 188 11.57 5.68 0.03
C VAL A 188 11.07 4.31 0.45
N HIS A 189 11.11 4.02 1.75
CA HIS A 189 10.72 2.72 2.33
C HIS A 189 10.04 2.88 3.69
N LEU A 190 9.37 1.83 4.15
CA LEU A 190 8.74 1.80 5.47
C LEU A 190 9.80 1.99 6.58
N GLY A 191 9.40 2.66 7.66
CA GLY A 191 10.25 2.93 8.81
C GLY A 191 11.19 4.12 8.66
N LEU A 192 11.25 4.80 7.48
CA LEU A 192 12.01 6.05 7.36
C LEU A 192 11.48 7.10 8.34
N PRO A 193 12.36 7.74 9.16
CA PRO A 193 11.95 8.86 9.99
C PRO A 193 11.50 10.07 9.16
N LEU A 194 10.56 10.86 9.69
CA LEU A 194 10.09 12.11 9.07
C LEU A 194 11.23 13.02 8.62
N ALA A 195 12.26 13.20 9.47
CA ALA A 195 13.41 14.02 9.15
C ALA A 195 14.25 13.50 7.97
N ALA A 196 14.33 12.17 7.82
CA ALA A 196 15.03 11.57 6.69
C ALA A 196 14.27 11.82 5.39
N LEU A 197 12.93 11.65 5.43
CA LEU A 197 12.08 11.90 4.27
C LEU A 197 12.11 13.39 3.87
N GLU A 198 12.11 14.32 4.84
CA GLU A 198 12.26 15.76 4.56
C GLU A 198 13.60 16.08 3.87
N LYS A 199 14.69 15.45 4.33
CA LYS A 199 16.00 15.59 3.68
C LYS A 199 15.98 15.05 2.24
N MET A 200 15.29 13.93 1.97
CA MET A 200 15.13 13.39 0.63
C MET A 200 14.26 14.29 -0.26
N ASN A 201 13.26 14.95 0.32
CA ASN A 201 12.43 15.93 -0.38
C ASN A 201 13.18 17.22 -0.69
N GLY A 202 14.26 17.52 0.04
CA GLY A 202 15.10 18.72 -0.11
C GLY A 202 14.55 19.98 0.56
N LYS A 203 13.34 19.93 1.09
CA LYS A 203 12.69 21.02 1.84
C LYS A 203 11.49 20.49 2.67
N PRO A 204 11.02 21.28 3.65
CA PRO A 204 9.82 20.92 4.41
C PRO A 204 8.61 20.74 3.49
N PHE A 205 7.82 19.72 3.79
CA PHE A 205 6.55 19.40 3.15
C PHE A 205 5.41 19.52 4.15
N LYS A 206 4.18 19.38 3.70
CA LYS A 206 2.99 19.47 4.52
C LYS A 206 2.37 18.10 4.74
N LEU A 207 1.80 17.89 5.91
CA LEU A 207 1.08 16.68 6.28
C LEU A 207 -0.09 17.02 7.20
N MET A 208 -1.18 16.27 7.09
CA MET A 208 -2.28 16.32 8.05
C MET A 208 -1.81 15.74 9.38
N GLY A 209 -2.41 16.22 10.48
CA GLY A 209 -2.13 15.68 11.80
C GLY A 209 -2.57 14.21 11.92
N PHE A 210 -2.13 13.57 13.01
CA PHE A 210 -2.58 12.21 13.29
C PHE A 210 -4.06 12.21 13.63
N GLU A 211 -4.86 11.45 12.92
CA GLU A 211 -6.21 11.13 13.35
C GLU A 211 -6.19 10.23 14.59
N LYS A 212 -7.31 10.13 15.30
CA LYS A 212 -7.41 9.28 16.49
C LYS A 212 -7.08 7.82 16.15
N GLY A 213 -5.85 7.41 16.51
CA GLY A 213 -5.35 6.07 16.22
C GLY A 213 -4.90 5.82 14.79
N GLY A 214 -4.93 6.84 13.95
CA GLY A 214 -4.58 6.77 12.53
C GLY A 214 -3.16 7.25 12.21
N MET A 215 -2.91 7.42 10.92
CA MET A 215 -1.64 7.88 10.38
C MET A 215 -1.76 9.34 9.92
N ALA A 216 -0.64 10.06 9.94
CA ALA A 216 -0.52 11.40 9.38
C ALA A 216 -0.19 11.29 7.89
N ILE A 217 -1.00 11.92 7.03
CA ILE A 217 -0.90 11.78 5.57
C ILE A 217 -0.18 13.01 5.00
N VAL A 218 0.81 12.81 4.13
CA VAL A 218 1.43 13.89 3.38
C VAL A 218 0.40 14.49 2.43
N SER A 219 0.10 15.78 2.63
CA SER A 219 -0.87 16.55 1.83
C SER A 219 -0.21 17.27 0.66
N ASP A 220 1.02 17.77 0.83
CA ASP A 220 1.74 18.50 -0.21
C ASP A 220 3.26 18.36 -0.04
N TRP A 221 3.95 17.94 -1.07
CA TRP A 221 5.42 17.89 -1.11
C TRP A 221 6.08 19.28 -1.23
N ASN A 222 5.26 20.33 -1.32
CA ASN A 222 5.70 21.73 -1.40
C ASN A 222 6.72 21.98 -2.55
N GLY A 223 6.51 21.31 -3.68
CA GLY A 223 7.42 21.37 -4.83
C GLY A 223 8.80 20.78 -4.56
N GLY A 224 8.93 19.90 -3.58
CA GLY A 224 10.18 19.18 -3.30
C GLY A 224 10.41 17.99 -4.24
N ALA A 225 11.57 17.37 -4.09
CA ALA A 225 12.02 16.32 -4.99
C ALA A 225 11.10 15.07 -5.00
N LEU A 226 10.38 14.80 -3.91
CA LEU A 226 9.49 13.64 -3.81
C LEU A 226 8.11 13.86 -4.47
N GLY A 227 7.74 15.13 -4.72
CA GLY A 227 6.55 15.46 -5.50
C GLY A 227 6.76 15.38 -7.01
N LEU A 228 8.00 15.28 -7.47
CA LEU A 228 8.39 15.23 -8.88
C LEU A 228 8.94 13.84 -9.21
N LEU A 229 8.08 12.85 -9.26
CA LEU A 229 8.48 11.50 -9.67
C LEU A 229 8.59 11.43 -11.20
N THR A 230 9.48 10.56 -11.68
CA THR A 230 9.58 10.26 -13.11
C THR A 230 8.35 9.50 -13.57
N ASP A 231 7.99 9.63 -14.85
CA ASP A 231 6.98 8.83 -15.54
C ASP A 231 5.53 9.08 -15.09
N GLY A 232 5.28 10.25 -14.48
CA GLY A 232 3.93 10.74 -14.23
C GLY A 232 3.21 10.11 -13.04
N CYS A 233 3.85 9.22 -12.29
CA CYS A 233 3.25 8.72 -11.07
C CYS A 233 3.42 9.70 -9.89
N LYS A 234 2.57 9.53 -8.89
CA LYS A 234 2.56 10.32 -7.65
C LYS A 234 2.82 9.41 -6.48
N MET A 235 3.49 9.91 -5.47
CA MET A 235 3.75 9.18 -4.23
C MET A 235 2.98 9.81 -3.07
N GLY A 236 2.09 9.04 -2.47
CA GLY A 236 1.50 9.31 -1.17
C GLY A 236 2.33 8.63 -0.09
N VAL A 237 2.45 9.27 1.06
CA VAL A 237 3.13 8.68 2.24
C VAL A 237 2.27 8.95 3.46
N GLN A 238 2.08 7.91 4.25
CA GLN A 238 1.43 7.98 5.55
C GLN A 238 2.45 7.67 6.64
N PHE A 239 2.42 8.44 7.71
CA PHE A 239 3.31 8.29 8.85
C PHE A 239 2.57 7.72 10.04
N LYS A 240 3.15 6.72 10.69
CA LYS A 240 2.72 6.27 12.01
C LYS A 240 3.56 6.95 13.09
N PRO A 241 2.96 7.35 14.22
CA PRO A 241 3.71 7.93 15.33
C PRO A 241 4.60 6.88 15.99
N ASP A 242 5.65 7.30 16.68
CA ASP A 242 6.41 6.40 17.54
C ASP A 242 5.53 6.02 18.74
N PRO A 243 5.27 4.72 18.99
CA PRO A 243 4.47 4.27 20.13
C PRO A 243 5.07 4.66 21.50
N LYS A 244 6.35 5.04 21.50
CA LYS A 244 7.07 5.51 22.69
C LYS A 244 7.12 7.04 22.79
N ALA A 245 6.50 7.77 21.86
CA ALA A 245 6.43 9.22 21.94
C ALA A 245 5.64 9.64 23.19
N PRO A 246 6.00 10.76 23.85
CA PRO A 246 5.22 11.29 24.97
C PRO A 246 3.76 11.55 24.56
N ALA A 247 2.80 11.22 25.43
CA ALA A 247 1.37 11.37 25.14
C ALA A 247 1.03 12.82 24.72
N GLY A 248 1.59 13.83 25.39
CA GLY A 248 1.39 15.22 25.00
C GLY A 248 1.94 15.60 23.62
N ALA A 249 3.00 14.89 23.14
CA ALA A 249 3.53 15.10 21.80
C ALA A 249 2.58 14.53 20.72
N LEU A 250 1.96 13.39 20.99
CA LEU A 250 0.95 12.83 20.09
C LEU A 250 -0.29 13.69 20.06
N GLU A 251 -0.77 14.15 21.21
CA GLU A 251 -1.93 15.03 21.30
C GLU A 251 -1.70 16.36 20.53
N ALA A 252 -0.52 16.98 20.69
CA ALA A 252 -0.14 18.22 19.99
C ALA A 252 -0.05 18.03 18.47
N ALA A 253 0.32 16.83 18.00
CA ALA A 253 0.42 16.49 16.58
C ALA A 253 -0.89 15.88 16.01
N SER A 254 -1.92 15.66 16.87
CA SER A 254 -3.20 15.08 16.48
C SER A 254 -4.23 16.19 16.31
N SER A 255 -4.56 16.50 15.08
CA SER A 255 -5.65 17.44 14.75
C SER A 255 -5.97 17.35 13.26
N ASP A 256 -7.10 17.90 12.87
CA ASP A 256 -7.50 18.10 11.47
C ASP A 256 -6.70 19.23 10.78
N LYS A 257 -5.62 19.69 11.42
CA LYS A 257 -4.77 20.76 10.88
C LYS A 257 -3.65 20.19 10.01
N GLU A 258 -3.25 21.02 9.08
CA GLU A 258 -2.05 20.82 8.30
C GLU A 258 -0.82 21.30 9.09
N PHE A 259 0.19 20.49 9.16
CA PHE A 259 1.49 20.78 9.80
C PHE A 259 2.60 20.81 8.74
N ALA A 260 3.62 21.60 8.99
CA ALA A 260 4.88 21.45 8.27
C ALA A 260 5.68 20.25 8.83
N SER A 261 6.43 19.55 7.99
CA SER A 261 7.24 18.41 8.42
C SER A 261 8.33 18.76 9.45
N ASN A 262 8.71 20.04 9.54
CA ASN A 262 9.63 20.56 10.54
C ASN A 262 8.94 21.15 11.79
N ASP A 263 7.61 21.02 11.91
CA ASP A 263 6.86 21.46 13.08
C ASP A 263 7.35 20.74 14.35
N PRO A 264 7.56 21.48 15.48
CA PRO A 264 8.04 20.88 16.73
C PRO A 264 7.15 19.75 17.26
N ALA A 265 5.81 19.83 17.14
CA ALA A 265 4.88 18.79 17.56
C ALA A 265 5.08 17.51 16.74
N MET A 266 5.16 17.65 15.40
CA MET A 266 5.46 16.52 14.51
C MET A 266 6.80 15.91 14.81
N ARG A 267 7.84 16.72 15.07
CA ARG A 267 9.17 16.22 15.44
C ARG A 267 9.18 15.49 16.77
N ALA A 268 8.42 15.97 17.75
CA ALA A 268 8.29 15.34 19.07
C ALA A 268 7.58 13.98 19.02
N ALA A 269 6.62 13.82 18.12
CA ALA A 269 5.93 12.55 17.87
C ALA A 269 6.82 11.49 17.20
N LYS A 270 8.01 11.86 16.68
CA LYS A 270 9.02 10.98 16.05
C LYS A 270 8.42 10.01 15.01
N PRO A 271 7.59 10.50 14.07
CA PRO A 271 6.90 9.60 13.17
C PRO A 271 7.85 8.96 12.17
N THR A 272 7.45 7.74 11.76
CA THR A 272 8.13 6.98 10.71
C THR A 272 7.14 6.61 9.61
N VAL A 273 7.63 6.46 8.40
CA VAL A 273 6.81 6.00 7.26
C VAL A 273 6.14 4.68 7.60
N GLY A 274 4.83 4.65 7.62
CA GLY A 274 3.99 3.50 7.93
C GLY A 274 3.40 2.85 6.69
N GLU A 275 3.14 3.67 5.66
CA GLU A 275 2.60 3.23 4.37
C GLU A 275 3.08 4.12 3.24
N ILE A 276 3.21 3.53 2.05
CA ILE A 276 3.56 4.24 0.82
C ILE A 276 2.57 3.82 -0.26
N ILE A 277 1.98 4.81 -0.93
CA ILE A 277 1.06 4.62 -2.04
C ILE A 277 1.70 5.21 -3.30
N VAL A 278 1.81 4.41 -4.35
CA VAL A 278 2.23 4.90 -5.68
C VAL A 278 0.99 4.92 -6.56
N ALA A 279 0.57 6.11 -7.00
CA ALA A 279 -0.61 6.33 -7.86
C ALA A 279 -0.18 6.72 -9.28
N TYR A 280 -0.99 6.34 -10.30
CA TYR A 280 -0.69 6.53 -11.73
C TYR A 280 -1.64 7.50 -12.41
#